data_f76aea6a35676c249a1c751ed6fad8fe
#
_entry.id   f76aea6a35676c249a1c751ed6fad8fe
#
_cell.length_a   1.000
_cell.length_b   1.000
_cell.length_c   1.000
_cell.angle_alpha   90.00
_cell.angle_beta   90.00
_cell.angle_gamma   90.00
#
_symmetry.space_group_name_H-M   'P 1'
#
loop_
_entity.id
_entity.type
_entity.pdbx_description
1 polymer ?
#
loop_
_entity_poly.entity_id
_entity_poly.type
_entity_poly.pdbx_seq_one_letter_code
_entity_poly.pdbx_strand_id
1 'polypeptide(L)'
;MTPPESLRSCPPGSIPESLRSCPQGLIPESLRSRPPGLILTAHGSADPRSADTVRRIADEVRHQRPGLDVRVAFCERSEPNLRDVLADLDGPAVVTPLLLASAYHAHTDIPAIVAESAAGRRGDIVQADTLGEDPRLVRVLAQRLAELGAPEPETAVLVVAVGSSHPAANAATETLAGALGGNWAAVRVAYATTEPSVVDGIAELRRAGARRIALAPWFIAPGRITDRVADIAAAENVEMARPLGAHHLVAETVLDRFHRAAAARVAA
;
A
#
# COMPACT_ATOMS: atom_id res chain seq x y z
N MET A 1 3.23 -73.25 -24.92
CA MET A 1 3.15 -72.22 -23.86
C MET A 1 2.45 -71.01 -24.49
N THR A 2 1.16 -70.87 -24.20
CA THR A 2 0.23 -69.87 -24.72
C THR A 2 0.31 -68.63 -23.79
N PRO A 3 0.38 -67.40 -24.34
CA PRO A 3 0.29 -66.21 -23.47
C PRO A 3 -1.16 -65.92 -23.12
N PRO A 4 -1.46 -65.26 -21.97
CA PRO A 4 -2.83 -65.04 -21.52
C PRO A 4 -3.48 -63.88 -22.31
N GLU A 5 -4.70 -64.19 -22.77
CA GLU A 5 -5.67 -63.22 -23.24
C GLU A 5 -6.12 -62.26 -22.13
N SER A 6 -5.81 -61.00 -22.27
CA SER A 6 -6.65 -59.89 -21.71
C SER A 6 -6.20 -58.51 -22.19
N LEU A 7 -6.30 -58.28 -23.48
CA LEU A 7 -6.32 -56.92 -24.03
C LEU A 7 -7.44 -56.84 -25.09
N ARG A 8 -8.70 -56.81 -24.62
CA ARG A 8 -9.84 -56.46 -25.46
C ARG A 8 -10.36 -55.06 -25.11
N SER A 9 -10.07 -54.15 -26.04
CA SER A 9 -10.87 -52.99 -26.43
C SER A 9 -11.71 -52.28 -25.34
N CYS A 10 -11.22 -51.15 -24.80
CA CYS A 10 -12.07 -50.12 -24.25
C CYS A 10 -12.67 -49.28 -25.40
N PRO A 11 -13.98 -49.03 -25.40
CA PRO A 11 -14.59 -48.05 -26.33
C PRO A 11 -14.13 -46.61 -25.95
N PRO A 12 -14.02 -45.70 -26.95
CA PRO A 12 -13.64 -44.33 -26.69
C PRO A 12 -14.81 -43.60 -25.98
N GLY A 13 -14.59 -43.15 -24.75
CA GLY A 13 -15.55 -42.29 -24.05
C GLY A 13 -15.88 -42.60 -22.58
N SER A 14 -15.39 -43.68 -22.01
CA SER A 14 -15.69 -44.03 -20.61
C SER A 14 -14.47 -43.77 -19.72
N ILE A 15 -14.49 -42.67 -19.01
CA ILE A 15 -13.57 -42.44 -17.89
C ILE A 15 -13.95 -43.44 -16.78
N PRO A 16 -13.05 -44.30 -16.29
CA PRO A 16 -13.35 -45.25 -15.21
C PRO A 16 -13.88 -44.53 -13.98
N GLU A 17 -14.94 -45.02 -13.40
CA GLU A 17 -15.61 -44.47 -12.21
C GLU A 17 -14.66 -44.34 -11.00
N SER A 18 -13.60 -45.12 -10.97
CA SER A 18 -12.50 -45.03 -9.97
C SER A 18 -11.65 -43.76 -10.08
N LEU A 19 -11.71 -43.00 -11.18
CA LEU A 19 -11.03 -41.70 -11.34
C LEU A 19 -11.94 -40.50 -11.07
N ARG A 20 -13.24 -40.75 -10.76
CA ARG A 20 -14.19 -39.69 -10.40
C ARG A 20 -14.17 -39.29 -8.93
N SER A 21 -13.39 -39.93 -8.10
CA SER A 21 -13.19 -39.58 -6.68
C SER A 21 -11.72 -39.35 -6.34
N CYS A 22 -11.06 -38.47 -7.10
CA CYS A 22 -10.05 -37.67 -6.45
C CYS A 22 -10.82 -36.63 -5.62
N PRO A 23 -10.77 -36.65 -4.28
CA PRO A 23 -11.25 -35.55 -3.50
C PRO A 23 -10.44 -34.35 -3.93
N GLN A 24 -11.08 -33.36 -4.52
CA GLN A 24 -10.53 -32.02 -4.63
C GLN A 24 -9.95 -31.73 -3.26
N GLY A 25 -8.63 -31.49 -3.17
CA GLY A 25 -7.87 -31.53 -1.94
C GLY A 25 -8.61 -30.87 -0.80
N LEU A 26 -9.09 -31.67 0.12
CA LEU A 26 -9.71 -31.23 1.35
C LEU A 26 -8.66 -30.46 2.12
N ILE A 27 -8.63 -29.14 1.92
CA ILE A 27 -8.01 -28.26 2.91
C ILE A 27 -8.77 -28.58 4.20
N PRO A 28 -8.12 -29.07 5.25
CA PRO A 28 -8.78 -29.37 6.51
C PRO A 28 -9.66 -28.18 6.92
N GLU A 29 -10.88 -28.44 7.32
CA GLU A 29 -11.85 -27.41 7.70
C GLU A 29 -11.29 -26.50 8.81
N SER A 30 -10.39 -27.02 9.65
CA SER A 30 -9.61 -26.27 10.62
C SER A 30 -8.68 -25.19 10.03
N LEU A 31 -8.24 -25.33 8.78
CA LEU A 31 -7.45 -24.31 8.08
C LEU A 31 -8.33 -23.28 7.36
N ARG A 32 -9.58 -23.65 7.03
CA ARG A 32 -10.56 -22.70 6.47
C ARG A 32 -11.12 -21.74 7.52
N SER A 33 -11.11 -22.13 8.80
CA SER A 33 -11.66 -21.35 9.91
C SER A 33 -10.66 -20.40 10.55
N ARG A 34 -9.37 -20.48 10.22
CA ARG A 34 -8.36 -19.58 10.78
C ARG A 34 -8.52 -18.18 10.17
N PRO A 35 -8.66 -17.13 11.00
CA PRO A 35 -8.70 -15.77 10.49
C PRO A 35 -7.38 -15.46 9.75
N PRO A 36 -7.45 -14.71 8.64
CA PRO A 36 -6.25 -14.40 7.86
C PRO A 36 -5.30 -13.51 8.65
N GLY A 37 -4.00 -13.74 8.51
CA GLY A 37 -2.96 -12.82 8.94
C GLY A 37 -2.88 -11.60 8.04
N LEU A 38 -2.32 -10.50 8.56
CA LEU A 38 -2.04 -9.28 7.80
C LEU A 38 -0.55 -9.23 7.44
N ILE A 39 -0.23 -9.12 6.15
CA ILE A 39 1.13 -8.85 5.67
C ILE A 39 1.16 -7.40 5.19
N LEU A 40 1.72 -6.52 6.03
CA LEU A 40 1.93 -5.12 5.67
C LEU A 40 3.12 -5.03 4.71
N THR A 41 2.86 -4.66 3.47
CA THR A 41 3.86 -4.70 2.41
C THR A 41 4.18 -3.31 1.91
N ALA A 42 5.46 -2.95 1.90
CA ALA A 42 5.97 -1.73 1.29
C ALA A 42 6.95 -2.06 0.15
N HIS A 43 7.19 -1.09 -0.73
CA HIS A 43 8.16 -1.26 -1.83
C HIS A 43 9.55 -1.63 -1.29
N GLY A 44 9.97 -0.98 -0.21
CA GLY A 44 11.32 -1.08 0.32
C GLY A 44 12.20 0.09 -0.13
N SER A 45 13.26 0.33 0.60
CA SER A 45 14.18 1.43 0.37
C SER A 45 15.57 1.09 0.91
N ALA A 46 16.61 1.63 0.29
CA ALA A 46 17.95 1.60 0.85
C ALA A 46 18.10 2.54 2.07
N ASP A 47 17.14 3.43 2.29
CA ASP A 47 17.12 4.31 3.46
C ASP A 47 16.44 3.58 4.63
N PRO A 48 17.15 3.33 5.74
CA PRO A 48 16.62 2.58 6.88
C PRO A 48 15.42 3.26 7.56
N ARG A 49 15.31 4.60 7.49
CA ARG A 49 14.21 5.36 8.08
C ARG A 49 12.86 4.95 7.49
N SER A 50 12.85 4.54 6.20
CA SER A 50 11.66 4.04 5.54
C SER A 50 11.19 2.73 6.16
N ALA A 51 12.07 1.73 6.28
CA ALA A 51 11.75 0.43 6.88
C ALA A 51 11.33 0.58 8.36
N ASP A 52 11.99 1.45 9.12
CA ASP A 52 11.64 1.72 10.52
C ASP A 52 10.26 2.36 10.66
N THR A 53 9.87 3.21 9.71
CA THR A 53 8.52 3.77 9.70
C THR A 53 7.47 2.68 9.44
N VAL A 54 7.72 1.78 8.49
CA VAL A 54 6.82 0.65 8.19
C VAL A 54 6.66 -0.26 9.40
N ARG A 55 7.76 -0.59 10.10
CA ARG A 55 7.71 -1.40 11.33
C ARG A 55 6.89 -0.73 12.42
N ARG A 56 7.07 0.59 12.64
CA ARG A 56 6.25 1.34 13.61
C ARG A 56 4.78 1.42 13.23
N ILE A 57 4.44 1.46 11.94
CA ILE A 57 3.03 1.35 11.51
C ILE A 57 2.49 -0.05 11.84
N ALA A 58 3.27 -1.10 11.61
CA ALA A 58 2.87 -2.45 12.00
C ALA A 58 2.67 -2.60 13.51
N ASP A 59 3.51 -1.96 14.33
CA ASP A 59 3.35 -1.95 15.79
C ASP A 59 2.06 -1.22 16.21
N GLU A 60 1.72 -0.12 15.55
CA GLU A 60 0.46 0.58 15.77
C GLU A 60 -0.76 -0.26 15.37
N VAL A 61 -0.67 -1.02 14.25
CA VAL A 61 -1.71 -2.00 13.85
C VAL A 61 -1.87 -3.09 14.92
N ARG A 62 -0.77 -3.64 15.45
CA ARG A 62 -0.80 -4.64 16.53
C ARG A 62 -1.42 -4.07 17.80
N HIS A 63 -1.13 -2.81 18.12
CA HIS A 63 -1.72 -2.12 19.27
C HIS A 63 -3.23 -1.98 19.12
N GLN A 64 -3.72 -1.60 17.94
CA GLN A 64 -5.15 -1.43 17.67
C GLN A 64 -5.91 -2.75 17.53
N ARG A 65 -5.23 -3.82 17.14
CA ARG A 65 -5.82 -5.17 16.98
C ARG A 65 -4.97 -6.24 17.64
N PRO A 66 -4.99 -6.32 18.98
CA PRO A 66 -4.32 -7.38 19.72
C PRO A 66 -4.81 -8.77 19.26
N GLY A 67 -3.86 -9.67 18.99
CA GLY A 67 -4.16 -11.03 18.52
C GLY A 67 -4.22 -11.19 16.99
N LEU A 68 -4.16 -10.13 16.20
CA LEU A 68 -3.96 -10.22 14.76
C LEU A 68 -2.48 -10.58 14.47
N ASP A 69 -2.24 -11.64 13.67
CA ASP A 69 -0.89 -11.93 13.15
C ASP A 69 -0.53 -10.86 12.13
N VAL A 70 0.38 -9.95 12.51
CA VAL A 70 0.83 -8.84 11.65
C VAL A 70 2.30 -9.06 11.32
N ARG A 71 2.59 -9.28 10.04
CA ARG A 71 3.93 -9.40 9.49
C ARG A 71 4.25 -8.20 8.61
N VAL A 72 5.52 -7.80 8.59
CA VAL A 72 6.04 -6.78 7.67
C VAL A 72 6.80 -7.46 6.55
N ALA A 73 6.65 -6.99 5.33
CA ALA A 73 7.41 -7.47 4.19
C ALA A 73 7.73 -6.34 3.22
N PHE A 74 8.78 -6.52 2.44
CA PHE A 74 9.20 -5.55 1.42
C PHE A 74 9.35 -6.25 0.07
N CYS A 75 9.02 -5.54 -1.01
CA CYS A 75 9.17 -6.07 -2.35
C CYS A 75 10.65 -6.16 -2.74
N GLU A 76 11.45 -5.15 -2.35
CA GLU A 76 12.89 -5.07 -2.62
C GLU A 76 13.63 -4.24 -1.57
N ARG A 77 14.98 -4.26 -1.60
CA ARG A 77 15.90 -3.35 -0.88
C ARG A 77 15.82 -3.32 0.64
N SER A 78 14.87 -3.99 1.25
CA SER A 78 14.71 -4.06 2.71
C SER A 78 14.27 -5.45 3.09
N GLU A 79 14.57 -5.85 4.33
CA GLU A 79 14.20 -7.15 4.88
C GLU A 79 13.09 -7.04 5.94
N PRO A 80 12.25 -8.09 6.07
CA PRO A 80 12.23 -9.33 5.30
C PRO A 80 11.61 -9.16 3.89
N ASN A 81 12.09 -9.96 2.92
CA ASN A 81 11.53 -9.95 1.57
C ASN A 81 10.11 -10.56 1.55
N LEU A 82 9.23 -10.03 0.71
CA LEU A 82 7.85 -10.53 0.60
C LEU A 82 7.79 -12.01 0.18
N ARG A 83 8.70 -12.47 -0.70
CA ARG A 83 8.76 -13.88 -1.15
C ARG A 83 9.04 -14.82 0.04
N ASP A 84 9.97 -14.44 0.91
CA ASP A 84 10.35 -15.24 2.07
C ASP A 84 9.20 -15.30 3.08
N VAL A 85 8.57 -14.17 3.36
CA VAL A 85 7.40 -14.10 4.26
C VAL A 85 6.24 -14.96 3.73
N LEU A 86 6.01 -14.97 2.40
CA LEU A 86 4.98 -15.80 1.79
C LEU A 86 5.33 -17.30 1.79
N ALA A 87 6.62 -17.65 1.73
CA ALA A 87 7.06 -19.04 1.81
C ALA A 87 6.83 -19.66 3.21
N ASP A 88 6.96 -18.83 4.26
CA ASP A 88 6.81 -19.23 5.66
C ASP A 88 5.36 -19.14 6.18
N LEU A 89 4.37 -19.04 5.29
CA LEU A 89 2.97 -18.93 5.70
C LEU A 89 2.32 -20.29 5.93
N ASP A 90 1.77 -20.47 7.14
CA ASP A 90 1.03 -21.67 7.55
C ASP A 90 -0.51 -21.51 7.42
N GLY A 91 -1.01 -20.46 6.77
CA GLY A 91 -2.44 -20.21 6.67
C GLY A 91 -2.79 -19.03 5.77
N PRO A 92 -4.07 -18.65 5.75
CA PRO A 92 -4.55 -17.56 4.92
C PRO A 92 -3.98 -16.22 5.38
N ALA A 93 -3.72 -15.33 4.43
CA ALA A 93 -3.27 -13.99 4.70
C ALA A 93 -3.81 -12.96 3.70
N VAL A 94 -3.81 -11.71 4.13
CA VAL A 94 -4.09 -10.54 3.28
C VAL A 94 -2.82 -9.72 3.15
N VAL A 95 -2.30 -9.61 1.94
CA VAL A 95 -1.22 -8.68 1.62
C VAL A 95 -1.81 -7.29 1.49
N THR A 96 -1.45 -6.38 2.39
CA THR A 96 -1.96 -5.00 2.43
C THR A 96 -0.85 -4.05 2.00
N PRO A 97 -0.92 -3.47 0.78
CA PRO A 97 0.09 -2.56 0.28
C PRO A 97 0.09 -1.22 1.03
N LEU A 98 1.22 -0.83 1.59
CA LEU A 98 1.43 0.47 2.21
C LEU A 98 1.83 1.50 1.12
N LEU A 99 0.93 1.71 0.17
CA LEU A 99 1.09 2.57 -1.00
C LEU A 99 -0.03 3.61 -1.05
N LEU A 100 0.32 4.88 -1.26
CA LEU A 100 -0.62 6.00 -1.37
C LEU A 100 -1.24 6.11 -2.75
N ALA A 101 -0.56 5.65 -3.79
CA ALA A 101 -1.09 5.67 -5.15
C ALA A 101 -1.27 4.26 -5.70
N SER A 102 -2.33 4.06 -6.46
CA SER A 102 -2.58 2.83 -7.21
C SER A 102 -1.71 2.86 -8.48
N ALA A 103 -0.40 2.63 -8.33
CA ALA A 103 0.59 2.69 -9.38
C ALA A 103 1.10 1.28 -9.74
N TYR A 104 2.06 1.19 -10.66
CA TYR A 104 2.60 -0.03 -11.22
C TYR A 104 2.89 -1.14 -10.20
N HIS A 105 3.53 -0.80 -9.07
CA HIS A 105 3.90 -1.77 -8.03
C HIS A 105 2.69 -2.48 -7.39
N ALA A 106 1.58 -1.78 -7.22
CA ALA A 106 0.37 -2.35 -6.63
C ALA A 106 -0.33 -3.35 -7.57
N HIS A 107 -0.25 -3.11 -8.89
CA HIS A 107 -0.98 -3.89 -9.89
C HIS A 107 -0.14 -4.92 -10.60
N THR A 108 1.18 -4.85 -10.53
CA THR A 108 2.09 -5.73 -11.27
C THR A 108 3.01 -6.51 -10.35
N ASP A 109 3.81 -5.84 -9.52
CA ASP A 109 4.87 -6.50 -8.76
C ASP A 109 4.30 -7.36 -7.62
N ILE A 110 3.43 -6.81 -6.79
CA ILE A 110 2.85 -7.55 -5.65
C ILE A 110 2.00 -8.72 -6.14
N PRO A 111 1.06 -8.57 -7.12
CA PRO A 111 0.31 -9.71 -7.66
C PRO A 111 1.19 -10.79 -8.26
N ALA A 112 2.27 -10.42 -8.95
CA ALA A 112 3.20 -11.40 -9.52
C ALA A 112 3.91 -12.22 -8.42
N ILE A 113 4.42 -11.55 -7.38
CA ILE A 113 5.07 -12.22 -6.25
C ILE A 113 4.08 -13.16 -5.53
N VAL A 114 2.83 -12.72 -5.32
CA VAL A 114 1.79 -13.53 -4.69
C VAL A 114 1.47 -14.75 -5.55
N ALA A 115 1.27 -14.59 -6.87
CA ALA A 115 0.94 -15.67 -7.78
C ALA A 115 2.05 -16.73 -7.89
N GLU A 116 3.31 -16.33 -7.77
CA GLU A 116 4.47 -17.23 -7.77
C GLU A 116 4.60 -18.03 -6.47
N SER A 117 4.01 -17.57 -5.36
CA SER A 117 4.09 -18.24 -4.07
C SER A 117 3.24 -19.51 -4.01
N ALA A 118 3.62 -20.48 -3.18
CA ALA A 118 2.83 -21.69 -2.96
C ALA A 118 1.46 -21.37 -2.32
N ALA A 119 1.43 -20.43 -1.38
CA ALA A 119 0.21 -19.99 -0.72
C ALA A 119 -0.73 -19.24 -1.68
N GLY A 120 -0.19 -18.42 -2.60
CA GLY A 120 -0.96 -17.76 -3.65
C GLY A 120 -1.60 -18.74 -4.61
N ARG A 121 -0.85 -19.77 -5.05
CA ARG A 121 -1.38 -20.83 -5.91
C ARG A 121 -2.49 -21.66 -5.27
N ARG A 122 -2.54 -21.75 -3.94
CA ARG A 122 -3.66 -22.41 -3.23
C ARG A 122 -4.86 -21.50 -3.00
N GLY A 123 -4.79 -20.21 -3.36
CA GLY A 123 -5.84 -19.23 -3.07
C GLY A 123 -5.92 -18.80 -1.60
N ASP A 124 -4.86 -19.06 -0.83
CA ASP A 124 -4.80 -18.68 0.60
C ASP A 124 -4.51 -17.18 0.78
N ILE A 125 -3.98 -16.52 -0.24
CA ILE A 125 -3.56 -15.12 -0.21
C ILE A 125 -4.50 -14.28 -1.06
N VAL A 126 -4.96 -13.17 -0.50
CA VAL A 126 -5.60 -12.06 -1.24
C VAL A 126 -4.81 -10.79 -1.05
N GLN A 127 -4.83 -9.92 -2.04
CA GLN A 127 -4.24 -8.58 -1.93
C GLN A 127 -5.36 -7.58 -1.64
N ALA A 128 -5.14 -6.72 -0.67
CA ALA A 128 -5.99 -5.56 -0.39
C ALA A 128 -5.69 -4.40 -1.36
N ASP A 129 -6.63 -3.47 -1.46
CA ASP A 129 -6.41 -2.21 -2.16
C ASP A 129 -5.29 -1.40 -1.50
N THR A 130 -4.73 -0.47 -2.26
CA THR A 130 -3.80 0.54 -1.73
C THR A 130 -4.50 1.47 -0.74
N LEU A 131 -3.74 2.24 0.02
CA LEU A 131 -4.30 3.20 0.96
C LEU A 131 -5.05 4.32 0.25
N GLY A 132 -4.52 4.77 -0.90
CA GLY A 132 -5.12 5.84 -1.71
C GLY A 132 -5.24 7.17 -0.97
N GLU A 133 -6.14 8.01 -1.46
CA GLU A 133 -6.46 9.33 -0.90
C GLU A 133 -7.54 9.22 0.21
N ASP A 134 -7.36 8.26 1.13
CA ASP A 134 -8.31 8.04 2.23
C ASP A 134 -8.47 9.29 3.11
N PRO A 135 -9.70 9.69 3.47
CA PRO A 135 -9.94 10.88 4.30
C PRO A 135 -9.20 10.86 5.65
N ARG A 136 -8.91 9.69 6.21
CA ARG A 136 -8.10 9.55 7.43
C ARG A 136 -6.67 10.02 7.21
N LEU A 137 -6.08 9.70 6.05
CA LEU A 137 -4.72 10.13 5.68
C LEU A 137 -4.68 11.63 5.39
N VAL A 138 -5.71 12.18 4.77
CA VAL A 138 -5.85 13.64 4.58
C VAL A 138 -5.89 14.34 5.93
N ARG A 139 -6.60 13.77 6.91
CA ARG A 139 -6.62 14.30 8.29
C ARG A 139 -5.24 14.26 8.94
N VAL A 140 -4.46 13.19 8.71
CA VAL A 140 -3.07 13.14 9.18
C VAL A 140 -2.25 14.26 8.54
N LEU A 141 -2.39 14.48 7.23
CA LEU A 141 -1.68 15.55 6.54
C LEU A 141 -2.02 16.93 7.11
N ALA A 142 -3.31 17.18 7.40
CA ALA A 142 -3.75 18.41 8.06
C ALA A 142 -3.14 18.58 9.46
N GLN A 143 -3.04 17.51 10.25
CA GLN A 143 -2.37 17.54 11.55
C GLN A 143 -0.87 17.82 11.43
N ARG A 144 -0.19 17.26 10.40
CA ARG A 144 1.23 17.55 10.13
C ARG A 144 1.46 19.01 9.77
N LEU A 145 0.54 19.61 9.02
CA LEU A 145 0.59 21.05 8.72
C LEU A 145 0.36 21.90 9.99
N ALA A 146 -0.58 21.48 10.86
CA ALA A 146 -0.83 22.18 12.11
C ALA A 146 0.39 22.20 13.05
N GLU A 147 1.30 21.22 12.94
CA GLU A 147 2.56 21.19 13.70
C GLU A 147 3.53 22.33 13.30
N LEU A 148 3.36 22.94 12.11
CA LEU A 148 4.15 24.10 11.65
C LEU A 148 3.62 25.44 12.20
N GLY A 149 2.45 25.43 12.83
CA GLY A 149 1.75 26.61 13.36
C GLY A 149 0.29 26.61 12.93
N ALA A 150 -0.49 27.50 13.52
CA ALA A 150 -1.89 27.65 13.17
C ALA A 150 -2.07 28.02 11.68
N PRO A 151 -3.06 27.45 10.98
CA PRO A 151 -3.36 27.85 9.62
C PRO A 151 -3.76 29.33 9.59
N GLU A 152 -3.05 30.09 8.79
CA GLU A 152 -3.36 31.52 8.58
C GLU A 152 -4.06 31.68 7.22
N PRO A 153 -5.02 32.62 7.10
CA PRO A 153 -5.71 32.84 5.82
C PRO A 153 -4.77 33.17 4.65
N GLU A 154 -3.55 33.65 4.97
CA GLU A 154 -2.54 34.03 3.97
C GLU A 154 -1.58 32.87 3.64
N THR A 155 -1.65 31.73 4.34
CA THR A 155 -0.80 30.55 4.10
C THR A 155 -1.39 29.73 2.96
N ALA A 156 -0.61 29.50 1.92
CA ALA A 156 -0.91 28.55 0.87
C ALA A 156 -0.22 27.19 1.15
N VAL A 157 -0.86 26.11 0.76
CA VAL A 157 -0.33 24.75 0.91
C VAL A 157 0.02 24.17 -0.45
N LEU A 158 1.24 23.63 -0.56
CA LEU A 158 1.64 22.80 -1.68
C LEU A 158 1.73 21.34 -1.21
N VAL A 159 0.76 20.52 -1.59
CA VAL A 159 0.81 19.08 -1.39
C VAL A 159 1.85 18.50 -2.35
N VAL A 160 2.84 17.80 -1.83
CA VAL A 160 3.93 17.22 -2.62
C VAL A 160 3.84 15.70 -2.59
N ALA A 161 3.59 15.09 -3.74
CA ALA A 161 3.58 13.63 -3.92
C ALA A 161 4.80 13.16 -4.74
N VAL A 162 4.99 11.84 -4.84
CA VAL A 162 6.06 11.28 -5.69
C VAL A 162 5.87 11.69 -7.15
N GLY A 163 4.67 11.55 -7.66
CA GLY A 163 4.34 11.61 -9.07
C GLY A 163 4.38 10.23 -9.74
N SER A 164 3.57 10.06 -10.76
CA SER A 164 3.42 8.81 -11.51
C SER A 164 3.43 9.08 -13.00
N SER A 165 3.94 8.13 -13.78
CA SER A 165 3.78 8.11 -15.24
C SER A 165 2.34 7.76 -15.67
N HIS A 166 1.48 7.34 -14.73
CA HIS A 166 0.07 7.03 -14.99
C HIS A 166 -0.80 8.26 -14.66
N PRO A 167 -1.42 8.90 -15.65
CA PRO A 167 -2.22 10.12 -15.43
C PRO A 167 -3.35 9.95 -14.41
N ALA A 168 -4.00 8.78 -14.38
CA ALA A 168 -5.07 8.50 -13.43
C ALA A 168 -4.60 8.54 -11.96
N ALA A 169 -3.37 8.09 -11.68
CA ALA A 169 -2.81 8.14 -10.33
C ALA A 169 -2.53 9.60 -9.90
N ASN A 170 -2.04 10.43 -10.81
CA ASN A 170 -1.84 11.86 -10.53
C ASN A 170 -3.18 12.57 -10.35
N ALA A 171 -4.18 12.29 -11.20
CA ALA A 171 -5.52 12.85 -11.07
C ALA A 171 -6.19 12.50 -9.73
N ALA A 172 -6.00 11.27 -9.23
CA ALA A 172 -6.45 10.90 -7.89
C ALA A 172 -5.76 11.78 -6.82
N THR A 173 -4.44 11.93 -6.90
CA THR A 173 -3.67 12.77 -5.96
C THR A 173 -4.09 14.25 -6.03
N GLU A 174 -4.47 14.77 -7.18
CA GLU A 174 -4.96 16.15 -7.32
C GLU A 174 -6.23 16.43 -6.51
N THR A 175 -7.04 15.40 -6.23
CA THR A 175 -8.22 15.53 -5.38
C THR A 175 -7.90 15.98 -3.96
N LEU A 176 -6.66 15.79 -3.50
CA LEU A 176 -6.19 16.23 -2.18
C LEU A 176 -6.29 17.75 -2.01
N ALA A 177 -6.15 18.52 -3.10
CA ALA A 177 -6.29 19.98 -3.04
C ALA A 177 -7.68 20.40 -2.54
N GLY A 178 -8.72 19.69 -2.94
CA GLY A 178 -10.08 19.95 -2.46
C GLY A 178 -10.42 19.26 -1.15
N ALA A 179 -9.75 18.14 -0.85
CA ALA A 179 -10.02 17.34 0.34
C ALA A 179 -9.34 17.88 1.61
N LEU A 180 -8.23 18.63 1.45
CA LEU A 180 -7.49 19.21 2.58
C LEU A 180 -8.30 20.40 3.14
N GLY A 181 -9.10 20.13 4.18
CA GLY A 181 -9.84 21.15 4.91
C GLY A 181 -8.92 22.15 5.60
N GLY A 182 -9.44 23.32 5.95
CA GLY A 182 -8.71 24.39 6.65
C GLY A 182 -8.95 25.76 6.02
N ASN A 183 -8.38 26.78 6.64
CA ASN A 183 -8.49 28.17 6.17
C ASN A 183 -7.22 28.56 5.40
N TRP A 184 -6.94 27.86 4.30
CA TRP A 184 -5.76 28.09 3.47
C TRP A 184 -6.05 29.12 2.38
N ALA A 185 -5.07 29.98 2.08
CA ALA A 185 -5.17 30.94 0.98
C ALA A 185 -5.34 30.23 -0.39
N ALA A 186 -4.64 29.13 -0.56
CA ALA A 186 -4.76 28.24 -1.71
C ALA A 186 -4.19 26.85 -1.36
N VAL A 187 -4.64 25.82 -2.06
CA VAL A 187 -4.03 24.50 -2.03
C VAL A 187 -3.72 24.07 -3.47
N ARG A 188 -2.52 23.59 -3.70
CA ARG A 188 -2.05 23.05 -4.99
C ARG A 188 -1.35 21.72 -4.77
N VAL A 189 -1.20 20.95 -5.83
CA VAL A 189 -0.44 19.71 -5.86
C VAL A 189 0.75 19.85 -6.79
N ALA A 190 1.89 19.31 -6.37
CA ALA A 190 3.09 19.20 -7.19
C ALA A 190 3.77 17.86 -6.95
N TYR A 191 4.70 17.51 -7.80
CA TYR A 191 5.32 16.20 -7.79
C TYR A 191 6.85 16.29 -7.66
N ALA A 192 7.43 15.32 -6.95
CA ALA A 192 8.87 15.25 -6.76
C ALA A 192 9.63 14.67 -7.96
N THR A 193 8.93 13.95 -8.86
CA THR A 193 9.57 13.23 -9.99
C THR A 193 8.94 13.51 -11.35
N THR A 194 7.83 14.24 -11.40
CA THR A 194 7.11 14.61 -12.63
C THR A 194 6.62 16.07 -12.53
N GLU A 195 5.99 16.57 -13.60
CA GLU A 195 5.41 17.90 -13.63
C GLU A 195 3.94 17.91 -13.09
N PRO A 196 3.48 19.05 -12.51
CA PRO A 196 4.28 20.23 -12.17
C PRO A 196 5.28 19.94 -11.06
N SER A 197 6.50 20.48 -11.19
CA SER A 197 7.55 20.28 -10.21
C SER A 197 7.27 21.04 -8.90
N VAL A 198 7.97 20.68 -7.82
CA VAL A 198 7.85 21.37 -6.52
C VAL A 198 8.20 22.86 -6.67
N VAL A 199 9.26 23.18 -7.43
CA VAL A 199 9.70 24.56 -7.68
C VAL A 199 8.63 25.33 -8.44
N ASP A 200 8.03 24.75 -9.47
CA ASP A 200 6.96 25.39 -10.25
C ASP A 200 5.72 25.66 -9.40
N GLY A 201 5.34 24.68 -8.56
CA GLY A 201 4.21 24.85 -7.64
C GLY A 201 4.43 25.99 -6.63
N ILE A 202 5.64 26.11 -6.05
CA ILE A 202 6.00 27.23 -5.18
C ILE A 202 5.93 28.56 -5.94
N ALA A 203 6.50 28.61 -7.15
CA ALA A 203 6.47 29.81 -7.99
C ALA A 203 5.05 30.22 -8.38
N GLU A 204 4.17 29.25 -8.68
CA GLU A 204 2.76 29.52 -8.96
C GLU A 204 2.04 30.13 -7.75
N LEU A 205 2.22 29.55 -6.55
CA LEU A 205 1.60 30.06 -5.33
C LEU A 205 2.09 31.48 -5.01
N ARG A 206 3.37 31.78 -5.21
CA ARG A 206 3.92 33.14 -5.04
C ARG A 206 3.32 34.13 -6.04
N ARG A 207 3.19 33.73 -7.31
CA ARG A 207 2.54 34.58 -8.35
C ARG A 207 1.05 34.83 -8.03
N ALA A 208 0.40 33.89 -7.36
CA ALA A 208 -0.96 34.03 -6.86
C ALA A 208 -1.08 34.90 -5.60
N GLY A 209 0.04 35.41 -5.07
CA GLY A 209 0.04 36.34 -3.93
C GLY A 209 0.21 35.66 -2.56
N ALA A 210 0.53 34.38 -2.50
CA ALA A 210 0.79 33.70 -1.23
C ALA A 210 2.00 34.32 -0.52
N ARG A 211 1.80 34.81 0.71
CA ARG A 211 2.85 35.37 1.55
C ARG A 211 3.63 34.31 2.34
N ARG A 212 2.93 33.25 2.72
CA ARG A 212 3.50 32.07 3.38
C ARG A 212 3.11 30.82 2.59
N ILE A 213 4.05 29.93 2.40
CA ILE A 213 3.82 28.63 1.73
C ILE A 213 4.29 27.53 2.70
N ALA A 214 3.48 26.50 2.85
CA ALA A 214 3.83 25.28 3.58
C ALA A 214 3.78 24.08 2.66
N LEU A 215 4.84 23.27 2.63
CA LEU A 215 4.85 22.00 1.91
C LEU A 215 4.22 20.91 2.76
N ALA A 216 3.27 20.19 2.18
CA ALA A 216 2.56 19.07 2.78
C ALA A 216 2.97 17.77 2.06
N PRO A 217 3.96 17.02 2.57
CA PRO A 217 4.47 15.83 1.91
C PRO A 217 3.48 14.68 1.99
N TRP A 218 2.93 14.27 0.84
CA TRP A 218 2.10 13.09 0.68
C TRP A 218 2.97 11.85 0.53
N PHE A 219 3.67 11.49 1.62
CA PHE A 219 4.58 10.36 1.74
C PHE A 219 4.32 9.62 3.04
N ILE A 220 4.43 8.30 3.02
CA ILE A 220 4.31 7.49 4.24
C ILE A 220 5.53 7.69 5.14
N ALA A 221 6.73 7.70 4.58
CA ALA A 221 7.98 7.65 5.31
C ALA A 221 9.01 8.65 4.78
N PRO A 222 9.97 9.08 5.59
CA PRO A 222 11.14 9.80 5.11
C PRO A 222 12.01 8.90 4.22
N GLY A 223 12.78 9.52 3.33
CA GLY A 223 13.69 8.86 2.42
C GLY A 223 14.29 9.83 1.41
N ARG A 224 15.07 9.34 0.47
CA ARG A 224 15.81 10.18 -0.51
C ARG A 224 14.92 11.20 -1.25
N ILE A 225 13.68 10.81 -1.57
CA ILE A 225 12.76 11.72 -2.29
C ILE A 225 12.28 12.82 -1.35
N THR A 226 11.91 12.49 -0.12
CA THR A 226 11.50 13.49 0.88
C THR A 226 12.65 14.41 1.26
N ASP A 227 13.89 13.89 1.35
CA ASP A 227 15.08 14.71 1.64
C ASP A 227 15.30 15.72 0.52
N ARG A 228 15.22 15.29 -0.76
CA ARG A 228 15.32 16.22 -1.90
C ARG A 228 14.22 17.28 -1.90
N VAL A 229 13.00 16.94 -1.49
CA VAL A 229 11.92 17.92 -1.34
C VAL A 229 12.23 18.88 -0.18
N ALA A 230 12.80 18.39 0.92
CA ALA A 230 13.24 19.22 2.04
C ALA A 230 14.37 20.18 1.65
N ASP A 231 15.33 19.73 0.82
CA ASP A 231 16.38 20.59 0.27
C ASP A 231 15.80 21.71 -0.60
N ILE A 232 14.81 21.42 -1.43
CA ILE A 232 14.07 22.43 -2.22
C ILE A 232 13.36 23.40 -1.27
N ALA A 233 12.66 22.89 -0.24
CA ALA A 233 11.98 23.73 0.73
C ALA A 233 12.93 24.70 1.42
N ALA A 234 14.11 24.23 1.83
CA ALA A 234 15.15 25.06 2.44
C ALA A 234 15.70 26.10 1.46
N ALA A 235 15.99 25.73 0.22
CA ALA A 235 16.47 26.63 -0.82
C ALA A 235 15.44 27.74 -1.16
N GLU A 236 14.16 27.38 -1.16
CA GLU A 236 13.05 28.30 -1.41
C GLU A 236 12.58 29.03 -0.15
N ASN A 237 13.20 28.79 1.01
CA ASN A 237 12.78 29.38 2.29
C ASN A 237 11.29 29.17 2.59
N VAL A 238 10.80 27.95 2.40
CA VAL A 238 9.44 27.50 2.73
C VAL A 238 9.49 26.40 3.79
N GLU A 239 8.48 26.36 4.66
CA GLU A 239 8.39 25.31 5.68
C GLU A 239 7.85 24.01 5.08
N MET A 240 8.33 22.87 5.57
CA MET A 240 7.86 21.56 5.17
C MET A 240 7.39 20.77 6.39
N ALA A 241 6.18 20.26 6.33
CA ALA A 241 5.64 19.36 7.34
C ALA A 241 6.33 17.99 7.30
N ARG A 242 6.17 17.21 8.37
CA ARG A 242 6.64 15.83 8.39
C ARG A 242 5.79 14.93 7.48
N PRO A 243 6.33 13.83 6.93
CA PRO A 243 5.54 12.78 6.29
C PRO A 243 4.45 12.22 7.20
N LEU A 244 3.49 11.48 6.66
CA LEU A 244 2.37 10.88 7.40
C LEU A 244 2.87 10.05 8.59
N GLY A 245 3.87 9.18 8.37
CA GLY A 245 4.54 8.41 9.42
C GLY A 245 3.66 7.35 10.08
N ALA A 246 4.12 6.85 11.21
CA ALA A 246 3.39 5.90 12.04
C ALA A 246 2.34 6.66 12.89
N HIS A 247 1.21 6.95 12.29
CA HIS A 247 0.08 7.60 12.91
C HIS A 247 -1.07 6.61 13.09
N HIS A 248 -1.86 6.72 14.17
CA HIS A 248 -2.97 5.80 14.43
C HIS A 248 -3.98 5.75 13.26
N LEU A 249 -4.28 6.87 12.61
CA LEU A 249 -5.18 6.90 11.44
C LEU A 249 -4.58 6.20 10.21
N VAL A 250 -3.24 6.14 10.09
CA VAL A 250 -2.60 5.33 9.05
C VAL A 250 -2.84 3.85 9.32
N ALA A 251 -2.67 3.40 10.58
CA ALA A 251 -2.95 2.04 10.99
C ALA A 251 -4.44 1.67 10.84
N GLU A 252 -5.35 2.57 11.17
CA GLU A 252 -6.79 2.39 10.92
C GLU A 252 -7.09 2.22 9.42
N THR A 253 -6.43 2.99 8.55
CA THR A 253 -6.60 2.84 7.10
C THR A 253 -6.08 1.48 6.62
N VAL A 254 -4.94 1.03 7.12
CA VAL A 254 -4.41 -0.32 6.85
C VAL A 254 -5.42 -1.40 7.28
N LEU A 255 -5.95 -1.30 8.48
CA LEU A 255 -6.95 -2.25 9.00
C LEU A 255 -8.25 -2.23 8.18
N ASP A 256 -8.71 -1.09 7.72
CA ASP A 256 -9.89 -1.00 6.85
C ASP A 256 -9.67 -1.74 5.52
N ARG A 257 -8.52 -1.54 4.87
CA ARG A 257 -8.16 -2.27 3.64
C ARG A 257 -8.05 -3.77 3.87
N PHE A 258 -7.41 -4.16 4.96
CA PHE A 258 -7.32 -5.56 5.40
C PHE A 258 -8.71 -6.19 5.59
N HIS A 259 -9.61 -5.55 6.33
CA HIS A 259 -10.93 -6.12 6.62
C HIS A 259 -11.79 -6.24 5.37
N ARG A 260 -11.75 -5.27 4.46
CA ARG A 260 -12.48 -5.34 3.18
C ARG A 260 -12.00 -6.52 2.34
N ALA A 261 -10.70 -6.71 2.20
CA ALA A 261 -10.14 -7.81 1.44
C ALA A 261 -10.43 -9.18 2.10
N ALA A 262 -10.32 -9.26 3.43
CA ALA A 262 -10.65 -10.47 4.18
C ALA A 262 -12.13 -10.85 4.04
N ALA A 263 -13.06 -9.88 4.07
CA ALA A 263 -14.48 -10.12 3.86
C ALA A 263 -14.79 -10.58 2.43
N ALA A 264 -14.19 -9.97 1.42
CA ALA A 264 -14.34 -10.36 0.03
C ALA A 264 -13.87 -11.81 -0.21
N ARG A 265 -12.78 -12.24 0.46
CA ARG A 265 -12.30 -13.63 0.39
C ARG A 265 -13.31 -14.65 0.92
N VAL A 266 -14.08 -14.31 1.95
CA VAL A 266 -15.09 -15.23 2.53
C VAL A 266 -16.33 -15.36 1.63
N ALA A 267 -16.60 -14.33 0.83
CA ALA A 267 -17.75 -14.27 -0.06
C ALA A 267 -17.50 -14.94 -1.44
N ALA A 268 -16.24 -15.22 -1.79
CA ALA A 268 -15.83 -15.86 -3.06
C ALA A 268 -15.65 -17.36 -2.91
#